data_e2fc6d93410ec6023fe1673a1758c039
#
_entry.id   e2fc6d93410ec6023fe1673a1758c039
#
_cell.length_a   1.000
_cell.length_b   1.000
_cell.length_c   1.000
_cell.angle_alpha   90.00
_cell.angle_beta   90.00
_cell.angle_gamma   90.00
#
_symmetry.space_group_name_H-M   'P 1'
#
loop_
_entity.id
_entity.type
_entity.pdbx_description
1 polymer ?
#
loop_
_entity_poly.entity_id
_entity_poly.type
_entity_poly.pdbx_seq_one_letter_code
_entity_poly.pdbx_strand_id
1 'polypeptide(L)'
;MKEVVLDPQAIEDIKWWIQQDKKLALKIMELIETLPKSPFAGKGKPEKLRFNLSGFWSRRITQEHRLVYEVTDDFIRVVSCRYHYR
;
A
#
# COMPACT_ATOMS: atom_id res chain seq x y z
N MET A 1 -9.30 15.51 -2.90
CA MET A 1 -8.70 14.20 -2.66
C MET A 1 -7.21 14.23 -2.97
N LYS A 2 -6.42 13.53 -2.18
CA LYS A 2 -4.97 13.52 -2.41
C LYS A 2 -4.61 12.67 -3.61
N GLU A 3 -3.55 13.07 -4.29
CA GLU A 3 -2.96 12.27 -5.36
C GLU A 3 -2.29 11.04 -4.79
N VAL A 4 -2.27 9.96 -5.57
CA VAL A 4 -1.53 8.75 -5.20
C VAL A 4 -0.30 8.66 -6.07
N VAL A 5 0.85 8.52 -5.42
CA VAL A 5 2.16 8.40 -6.07
C VAL A 5 2.69 7.00 -5.80
N LEU A 6 3.19 6.34 -6.83
CA LEU A 6 3.76 5.00 -6.70
C LEU A 6 5.27 5.08 -6.79
N ASP A 7 5.95 4.59 -5.74
CA ASP A 7 7.41 4.46 -5.78
C ASP A 7 7.81 3.40 -6.81
N PRO A 8 9.03 3.49 -7.36
CA PRO A 8 9.51 2.46 -8.27
C PRO A 8 9.42 1.05 -7.69
N GLN A 9 9.68 0.89 -6.41
CA GLN A 9 9.56 -0.42 -5.76
C GLN A 9 8.12 -0.93 -5.80
N ALA A 10 7.15 -0.04 -5.58
CA ALA A 10 5.74 -0.43 -5.64
C ALA A 10 5.35 -0.89 -7.04
N ILE A 11 5.86 -0.21 -8.06
CA ILE A 11 5.60 -0.59 -9.45
C ILE A 11 6.17 -1.98 -9.74
N GLU A 12 7.40 -2.24 -9.31
CA GLU A 12 8.02 -3.56 -9.49
C GLU A 12 7.24 -4.64 -8.76
N ASP A 13 6.77 -4.34 -7.55
CA ASP A 13 5.97 -5.29 -6.78
C ASP A 13 4.65 -5.62 -7.49
N ILE A 14 3.98 -4.61 -8.05
CA ILE A 14 2.73 -4.81 -8.78
C ILE A 14 2.96 -5.67 -10.01
N LYS A 15 4.03 -5.43 -10.75
CA LYS A 15 4.40 -6.26 -11.91
C LYS A 15 4.58 -7.71 -11.50
N TRP A 16 5.25 -7.94 -10.37
CA TRP A 16 5.45 -9.29 -9.84
C TRP A 16 4.11 -9.96 -9.56
N TRP A 17 3.19 -9.24 -8.88
CA TRP A 17 1.87 -9.77 -8.57
C TRP A 17 1.05 -10.09 -9.82
N ILE A 18 1.13 -9.25 -10.84
CA ILE A 18 0.41 -9.49 -12.10
C ILE A 18 0.83 -10.83 -12.70
N GLN A 19 2.09 -11.19 -12.57
CA GLN A 19 2.60 -12.45 -13.09
C GLN A 19 2.33 -13.64 -12.17
N GLN A 20 2.33 -13.42 -10.87
CA GLN A 20 2.19 -14.52 -9.90
C GLN A 20 0.74 -14.82 -9.52
N ASP A 21 -0.07 -13.79 -9.38
CA ASP A 21 -1.45 -13.94 -8.91
C ASP A 21 -2.27 -12.72 -9.29
N LYS A 22 -2.97 -12.83 -10.41
CA LYS A 22 -3.75 -11.71 -10.95
C LYS A 22 -4.86 -11.26 -10.02
N LYS A 23 -5.45 -12.16 -9.24
CA LYS A 23 -6.49 -11.79 -8.30
C LYS A 23 -5.95 -10.91 -7.19
N LEU A 24 -4.75 -11.22 -6.69
CA LEU A 24 -4.12 -10.40 -5.67
C LEU A 24 -3.64 -9.07 -6.24
N ALA A 25 -3.16 -9.07 -7.49
CA ALA A 25 -2.82 -7.81 -8.15
C ALA A 25 -4.03 -6.88 -8.20
N LEU A 26 -5.20 -7.42 -8.56
CA LEU A 26 -6.43 -6.64 -8.62
C LEU A 26 -6.84 -6.15 -7.23
N LYS A 27 -6.73 -7.01 -6.22
CA LYS A 27 -7.02 -6.63 -4.83
C LYS A 27 -6.13 -5.46 -4.40
N ILE A 28 -4.85 -5.51 -4.74
CA ILE A 28 -3.90 -4.45 -4.40
C ILE A 28 -4.32 -3.14 -5.08
N MET A 29 -4.68 -3.19 -6.35
CA MET A 29 -5.14 -1.99 -7.05
C MET A 29 -6.40 -1.42 -6.42
N GLU A 30 -7.32 -2.28 -5.99
CA GLU A 30 -8.54 -1.84 -5.30
C GLU A 30 -8.21 -1.17 -3.96
N LEU A 31 -7.25 -1.73 -3.21
CA LEU A 31 -6.79 -1.11 -1.98
C LEU A 31 -6.20 0.27 -2.24
N ILE A 32 -5.35 0.38 -3.27
CA ILE A 32 -4.74 1.66 -3.64
C ILE A 32 -5.82 2.69 -3.98
N GLU A 33 -6.85 2.28 -4.70
CA GLU A 33 -7.95 3.18 -5.06
C GLU A 33 -8.70 3.73 -3.85
N THR A 34 -8.73 3.00 -2.75
CA THR A 34 -9.43 3.44 -1.55
C THR A 34 -8.61 4.40 -0.69
N LEU A 35 -7.29 4.44 -0.87
CA LEU A 35 -6.41 5.23 -0.02
C LEU A 35 -6.77 6.72 0.04
N PRO A 36 -7.06 7.40 -1.07
CA PRO A 36 -7.41 8.82 -0.98
C PRO A 36 -8.70 9.09 -0.21
N LYS A 37 -9.62 8.14 -0.21
CA LYS A 37 -10.91 8.28 0.47
C LYS A 37 -10.82 7.95 1.95
N SER A 38 -10.05 6.93 2.30
CA SER A 38 -9.95 6.42 3.67
C SER A 38 -8.54 5.95 3.96
N PRO A 39 -7.58 6.87 4.12
CA PRO A 39 -6.19 6.44 4.31
C PRO A 39 -5.92 5.75 5.65
N PHE A 40 -6.79 5.97 6.64
CA PHE A 40 -6.56 5.46 8.00
C PHE A 40 -7.57 4.42 8.44
N ALA A 41 -8.50 4.03 7.58
CA ALA A 41 -9.55 3.07 7.93
C ALA A 41 -9.93 2.25 6.69
N GLY A 42 -10.68 1.17 6.91
CA GLY A 42 -11.21 0.37 5.81
C GLY A 42 -10.56 -0.98 5.68
N LYS A 43 -10.62 -1.56 4.48
CA LYS A 43 -10.16 -2.93 4.22
C LYS A 43 -8.66 -3.09 4.44
N GLY A 44 -8.25 -4.28 4.88
CA GLY A 44 -6.85 -4.62 5.07
C GLY A 44 -6.30 -4.22 6.43
N LYS A 45 -7.15 -3.83 7.37
CA LYS A 45 -6.76 -3.47 8.73
C LYS A 45 -5.60 -2.47 8.73
N PRO A 46 -5.85 -1.20 8.36
CA PRO A 46 -4.78 -0.20 8.34
C PRO A 46 -4.09 -0.10 9.70
N GLU A 47 -2.78 -0.15 9.69
CA GLU A 47 -1.95 -0.08 10.88
C GLU A 47 -0.90 1.00 10.72
N LYS A 48 -0.78 1.84 11.74
CA LYS A 48 0.26 2.85 11.78
C LYS A 48 1.60 2.20 12.11
N LEU A 49 2.64 2.54 11.36
CA LEU A 49 3.98 2.03 11.63
C LEU A 49 4.66 2.88 12.69
N ARG A 50 5.63 2.30 13.40
CA ARG A 50 6.25 2.91 14.58
C ARG A 50 7.68 3.37 14.31
N PHE A 51 8.23 4.09 15.28
CA PHE A 51 9.62 4.54 15.32
C PHE A 51 9.96 5.43 14.13
N ASN A 52 11.05 5.13 13.45
CA ASN A 52 11.50 5.95 12.33
C ASN A 52 10.63 5.84 11.08
N LEU A 53 9.53 5.06 11.16
CA LEU A 53 8.55 4.94 10.09
C LEU A 53 7.30 5.76 10.40
N SER A 54 7.44 6.82 11.19
CA SER A 54 6.36 7.76 11.51
C SER A 54 5.78 8.36 10.22
N GLY A 55 4.46 8.42 10.14
CA GLY A 55 3.77 8.85 8.92
C GLY A 55 3.49 7.74 7.93
N PHE A 56 4.03 6.57 8.16
CA PHE A 56 3.81 5.40 7.32
C PHE A 56 2.73 4.51 7.90
N TRP A 57 2.02 3.84 7.01
CA TRP A 57 0.92 2.93 7.34
C TRP A 57 1.05 1.67 6.51
N SER A 58 0.41 0.61 6.96
CA SER A 58 0.32 -0.61 6.18
C SER A 58 -1.11 -1.14 6.16
N ARG A 59 -1.43 -1.85 5.09
CA ARG A 59 -2.67 -2.62 4.96
C ARG A 59 -2.33 -4.04 4.58
N ARG A 60 -3.08 -4.98 5.13
CA ARG A 60 -2.87 -6.39 4.85
C ARG A 60 -3.34 -6.74 3.43
N ILE A 61 -2.48 -7.37 2.66
CA ILE A 61 -2.82 -7.98 1.38
C ILE A 61 -3.14 -9.46 1.61
N THR A 62 -2.17 -10.16 2.21
CA THR A 62 -2.32 -11.53 2.71
C THR A 62 -1.68 -11.57 4.09
N GLN A 63 -1.63 -12.74 4.71
CA GLN A 63 -0.99 -12.89 6.01
C GLN A 63 0.49 -12.47 5.96
N GLU A 64 1.15 -12.70 4.85
CA GLU A 64 2.58 -12.48 4.70
C GLU A 64 2.95 -11.17 3.99
N HIS A 65 2.00 -10.57 3.29
CA HIS A 65 2.26 -9.39 2.45
C HIS A 65 1.45 -8.18 2.88
N ARG A 66 2.07 -7.01 2.76
CA ARG A 66 1.47 -5.72 3.17
C ARG A 66 1.64 -4.68 2.07
N LEU A 67 0.63 -3.82 1.97
CA LEU A 67 0.71 -2.59 1.20
C LEU A 67 1.22 -1.52 2.17
N VAL A 68 2.39 -0.96 1.91
CA VAL A 68 3.00 0.06 2.75
C VAL A 68 2.89 1.40 2.05
N TYR A 69 2.40 2.41 2.77
CA TYR A 69 2.21 3.74 2.20
C TYR A 69 2.46 4.82 3.22
N GLU A 70 2.77 6.01 2.72
CA GLU A 70 3.00 7.20 3.52
C GLU A 70 1.91 8.20 3.19
N VAL A 71 1.34 8.84 4.24
CA VAL A 71 0.32 9.86 4.06
C VAL A 71 0.96 11.21 4.37
N THR A 72 1.00 12.09 3.38
CA THR A 72 1.50 13.44 3.55
C THR A 72 0.35 14.43 3.37
N ASP A 73 0.61 15.72 3.55
CA ASP A 73 -0.41 16.75 3.37
C ASP A 73 -0.88 16.82 1.90
N ASP A 74 -0.01 16.54 0.96
CA ASP A 74 -0.28 16.74 -0.47
C ASP A 74 -0.60 15.46 -1.24
N PHE A 75 -0.07 14.34 -0.80
CA PHE A 75 -0.22 13.08 -1.54
C PHE A 75 -0.15 11.88 -0.61
N ILE A 76 -0.48 10.72 -1.18
CA ILE A 76 -0.27 9.43 -0.54
C ILE A 76 0.73 8.69 -1.41
N ARG A 77 1.84 8.27 -0.82
CA ARG A 77 2.92 7.59 -1.53
C ARG A 77 2.88 6.11 -1.21
N VAL A 78 2.65 5.27 -2.22
CA VAL A 78 2.72 3.83 -2.07
C VAL A 78 4.17 3.40 -2.21
N VAL A 79 4.72 2.83 -1.15
CA VAL A 79 6.13 2.48 -1.05
C VAL A 79 6.41 1.08 -1.57
N SER A 80 5.61 0.12 -1.16
CA SER A 80 5.79 -1.28 -1.54
C SER A 80 4.49 -2.04 -1.33
N CYS A 81 4.37 -3.19 -1.98
CA CYS A 81 3.20 -4.04 -1.79
C CYS A 81 3.58 -5.52 -1.82
N ARG A 82 4.75 -5.85 -1.31
CA ARG A 82 5.23 -7.21 -1.23
C ARG A 82 6.02 -7.37 0.06
N TYR A 83 5.80 -8.50 0.78
CA TYR A 83 6.34 -8.77 2.10
C TYR A 83 5.82 -7.75 3.13
N HIS A 84 6.48 -7.62 4.28
CA HIS A 84 6.06 -6.66 5.31
C HIS A 84 6.62 -5.28 5.02
N TYR A 85 7.84 -5.00 5.45
CA TYR A 85 8.53 -3.74 5.17
C TYR A 85 9.89 -4.05 4.59
N ARG A 86 10.29 -3.22 3.67
CA ARG A 86 11.61 -3.40 3.05
C ARG A 86 12.33 -2.08 2.99
#